data_e145a1669a7df0b169a89295fb195003
#
_entry.id   e145a1669a7df0b169a89295fb195003
#
_cell.length_a   1.000
_cell.length_b   1.000
_cell.length_c   1.000
_cell.angle_alpha   90.00
_cell.angle_beta   90.00
_cell.angle_gamma   90.00
#
_symmetry.space_group_name_H-M   'P 1'
#
loop_
_entity.id
_entity.type
_entity.pdbx_description
1 polymer ?
#
loop_
_entity_poly.entity_id
_entity_poly.type
_entity_poly.pdbx_seq_one_letter_code
_entity_poly.pdbx_strand_id
1 'polypeptide(L)'
;SLVGSEMCIRDRIIIANTYALGGRDFDIQTAYDYMKKGALIPGTYSQNVEVRPGLHTYITKGIENASLCLEYTSADYAIGQFALQAMGNRDDADFFMNRAKNWKNLYDPSTTWLRSRHNHDLSWKDPNHDWREATKENYFWMVPFDLPALIDTIGGKAAAKARLDSLFVRLDAGYDDHFYAAGNEPDFQVPWIYNWIDCPEETGRVISRIFHEAYHATPNGLPGNDDGGSMGAWYVFASVGLYPMIPGVAGFTVNAPQFERITMHLPEAPLTIEGGGADLWVRSLKVNGKKNKSMWVDWKDICKGGSLLYETKKLRR
;
A
#
# COMPACT_ATOMS: atom_id res chain seq x y z
N SER A 1 -24.59 0.36 -5.10
CA SER A 1 -23.32 1.09 -5.07
C SER A 1 -22.32 0.38 -4.18
N LEU A 2 -21.19 0.04 -4.72
CA LEU A 2 -20.10 -0.74 -4.11
C LEU A 2 -19.27 0.07 -3.10
N VAL A 3 -19.44 1.37 -3.06
CA VAL A 3 -18.68 2.33 -2.24
C VAL A 3 -18.78 2.06 -0.72
N GLY A 4 -19.85 1.46 -0.24
CA GLY A 4 -20.05 1.25 1.21
C GLY A 4 -19.22 0.12 1.82
N SER A 5 -19.01 -1.00 1.10
CA SER A 5 -18.28 -2.16 1.66
C SER A 5 -16.77 -2.00 1.59
N GLU A 6 -16.28 -1.36 0.57
CA GLU A 6 -14.84 -1.11 0.38
C GLU A 6 -14.32 -0.08 1.37
N MET A 7 -15.04 1.00 1.62
CA MET A 7 -14.71 1.97 2.66
C MET A 7 -14.59 1.32 4.04
N CYS A 8 -15.50 0.40 4.41
CA CYS A 8 -15.46 -0.25 5.71
C CYS A 8 -14.22 -1.14 5.94
N ILE A 9 -13.59 -1.68 4.91
CA ILE A 9 -12.36 -2.47 5.03
C ILE A 9 -11.15 -1.55 5.16
N ARG A 10 -11.11 -0.46 4.39
CA ARG A 10 -10.00 0.51 4.34
C ARG A 10 -9.96 1.45 5.54
N ASP A 11 -11.08 1.70 6.21
CA ASP A 11 -11.17 2.56 7.41
C ASP A 11 -10.11 2.20 8.48
N ARG A 12 -9.82 0.91 8.65
CA ARG A 12 -8.84 0.44 9.64
C ARG A 12 -7.42 0.88 9.30
N ILE A 13 -7.08 0.87 8.02
CA ILE A 13 -5.78 1.33 7.52
C ILE A 13 -5.67 2.85 7.72
N ILE A 14 -6.74 3.59 7.38
CA ILE A 14 -6.79 5.05 7.55
C ILE A 14 -6.64 5.43 9.02
N ILE A 15 -7.40 4.81 9.93
CA ILE A 15 -7.32 5.05 11.37
C ILE A 15 -5.92 4.76 11.91
N ALA A 16 -5.35 3.61 11.53
CA ALA A 16 -4.02 3.21 11.98
C ALA A 16 -2.93 4.15 11.45
N ASN A 17 -2.99 4.54 10.17
CA ASN A 17 -2.06 5.49 9.58
C ASN A 17 -2.19 6.88 10.21
N THR A 18 -3.42 7.36 10.43
CA THR A 18 -3.67 8.65 11.08
C THR A 18 -3.02 8.67 12.46
N TYR A 19 -3.23 7.62 13.26
CA TYR A 19 -2.61 7.51 14.57
C TYR A 19 -1.09 7.43 14.47
N ALA A 20 -0.55 6.58 13.62
CA ALA A 20 0.88 6.39 13.45
C ALA A 20 1.60 7.69 13.04
N LEU A 21 0.98 8.49 12.18
CA LEU A 21 1.51 9.78 11.71
C LEU A 21 1.25 10.95 12.68
N GLY A 22 0.62 10.72 13.84
CA GLY A 22 0.51 11.71 14.90
C GLY A 22 -0.89 12.31 15.09
N GLY A 23 -1.89 11.94 14.31
CA GLY A 23 -3.28 12.34 14.52
C GLY A 23 -3.83 11.74 15.82
N ARG A 24 -4.34 12.59 16.72
CA ARG A 24 -4.80 12.19 18.07
C ARG A 24 -6.18 12.72 18.41
N ASP A 25 -6.75 13.57 17.58
CA ASP A 25 -8.03 14.25 17.84
C ASP A 25 -9.20 13.35 17.42
N PHE A 26 -9.29 12.17 18.03
CA PHE A 26 -10.41 11.24 17.91
C PHE A 26 -10.45 10.27 19.10
N ASP A 27 -11.59 9.64 19.33
CA ASP A 27 -11.74 8.63 20.39
C ASP A 27 -11.02 7.33 20.01
N ILE A 28 -9.79 7.19 20.52
CA ILE A 28 -8.87 6.10 20.24
C ILE A 28 -9.44 4.76 20.71
N GLN A 29 -10.06 4.73 21.90
CA GLN A 29 -10.62 3.49 22.46
C GLN A 29 -11.81 3.01 21.62
N THR A 30 -12.74 3.90 21.33
CA THR A 30 -13.91 3.57 20.49
C THR A 30 -13.49 3.12 19.09
N ALA A 31 -12.51 3.81 18.47
CA ALA A 31 -11.98 3.40 17.18
C ALA A 31 -11.40 1.98 17.22
N TYR A 32 -10.60 1.67 18.25
CA TYR A 32 -10.04 0.35 18.46
C TYR A 32 -11.10 -0.75 18.60
N ASP A 33 -12.11 -0.50 19.43
CA ASP A 33 -13.20 -1.44 19.67
C ASP A 33 -13.99 -1.74 18.40
N TYR A 34 -14.26 -0.73 17.57
CA TYR A 34 -14.90 -0.93 16.26
C TYR A 34 -14.02 -1.68 15.26
N MET A 35 -12.72 -1.37 15.21
CA MET A 35 -11.77 -2.09 14.37
C MET A 35 -11.76 -3.59 14.72
N LYS A 36 -11.68 -3.92 16.02
CA LYS A 36 -11.72 -5.31 16.52
C LYS A 36 -13.07 -5.97 16.26
N LYS A 37 -14.16 -5.31 16.55
CA LYS A 37 -15.52 -5.84 16.34
C LYS A 37 -15.70 -6.30 14.89
N GLY A 38 -15.38 -5.43 13.92
CA GLY A 38 -15.50 -5.75 12.51
C GLY A 38 -14.48 -6.80 12.01
N ALA A 39 -13.42 -7.07 12.77
CA ALA A 39 -12.41 -8.07 12.42
C ALA A 39 -12.61 -9.44 13.10
N LEU A 40 -13.44 -9.51 14.14
CA LEU A 40 -13.61 -10.73 14.96
C LEU A 40 -15.02 -11.27 14.96
N ILE A 41 -16.04 -10.44 14.69
CA ILE A 41 -17.46 -10.83 14.82
C ILE A 41 -18.07 -10.89 13.41
N PRO A 42 -18.29 -12.12 12.85
CA PRO A 42 -19.01 -12.30 11.59
C PRO A 42 -20.42 -11.69 11.64
N GLY A 43 -20.92 -11.22 10.52
CA GLY A 43 -22.23 -10.57 10.44
C GLY A 43 -22.26 -9.19 11.12
N THR A 44 -21.12 -8.53 11.28
CA THR A 44 -21.08 -7.12 11.67
C THR A 44 -21.43 -6.24 10.47
N TYR A 45 -22.41 -5.35 10.65
CA TYR A 45 -22.87 -4.43 9.60
C TYR A 45 -22.55 -2.99 9.95
N SER A 46 -22.25 -2.20 8.92
CA SER A 46 -22.19 -0.74 8.94
C SER A 46 -22.99 -0.22 7.75
N GLN A 47 -23.92 0.71 7.98
CA GLN A 47 -24.80 1.28 6.95
C GLN A 47 -25.47 0.22 6.05
N ASN A 48 -25.94 -0.89 6.64
CA ASN A 48 -26.56 -2.04 5.97
C ASN A 48 -25.62 -2.85 5.05
N VAL A 49 -24.32 -2.65 5.14
CA VAL A 49 -23.31 -3.45 4.43
C VAL A 49 -22.52 -4.29 5.43
N GLU A 50 -22.32 -5.57 5.13
CA GLU A 50 -21.46 -6.42 5.96
C GLU A 50 -20.01 -5.92 5.87
N VAL A 51 -19.41 -5.64 7.03
CA VAL A 51 -18.08 -5.01 7.14
C VAL A 51 -16.98 -5.93 6.58
N ARG A 52 -17.11 -7.23 6.80
CA ARG A 52 -16.21 -8.26 6.23
C ARG A 52 -17.02 -9.46 5.76
N PRO A 53 -17.52 -9.47 4.52
CA PRO A 53 -18.16 -10.63 3.93
C PRO A 53 -17.27 -11.87 4.01
N GLY A 54 -17.83 -13.01 4.42
CA GLY A 54 -17.08 -14.27 4.53
C GLY A 54 -16.10 -14.33 5.72
N LEU A 55 -16.18 -13.40 6.68
CA LEU A 55 -15.28 -13.36 7.84
C LEU A 55 -15.23 -14.68 8.63
N HIS A 56 -16.36 -15.42 8.70
CA HIS A 56 -16.38 -16.73 9.36
C HIS A 56 -15.37 -17.70 8.72
N THR A 57 -15.35 -17.79 7.40
CA THR A 57 -14.39 -18.64 6.66
C THR A 57 -12.96 -18.15 6.86
N TYR A 58 -12.75 -16.84 6.80
CA TYR A 58 -11.43 -16.25 7.02
C TYR A 58 -10.88 -16.55 8.43
N ILE A 59 -11.72 -16.48 9.47
CA ILE A 59 -11.33 -16.81 10.86
C ILE A 59 -11.03 -18.30 11.03
N THR A 60 -11.86 -19.16 10.47
CA THR A 60 -11.82 -20.62 10.74
C THR A 60 -10.84 -21.36 9.82
N LYS A 61 -10.61 -20.88 8.61
CA LYS A 61 -9.79 -21.54 7.58
C LYS A 61 -8.61 -20.72 7.09
N GLY A 62 -8.52 -19.45 7.48
CA GLY A 62 -7.48 -18.54 7.03
C GLY A 62 -7.56 -18.16 5.55
N ILE A 63 -8.69 -18.34 4.92
CA ILE A 63 -8.95 -18.02 3.50
C ILE A 63 -10.31 -17.34 3.32
N GLU A 64 -10.40 -16.58 2.26
CA GLU A 64 -11.63 -16.10 1.63
C GLU A 64 -11.33 -15.92 0.13
N ASN A 65 -12.23 -15.33 -0.65
CA ASN A 65 -11.88 -15.01 -2.03
C ASN A 65 -10.61 -14.14 -2.06
N ALA A 66 -9.81 -14.23 -3.12
CA ALA A 66 -8.43 -13.74 -3.12
C ALA A 66 -8.34 -12.24 -2.80
N SER A 67 -9.15 -11.39 -3.45
CA SER A 67 -9.12 -9.95 -3.18
C SER A 67 -9.54 -9.62 -1.75
N LEU A 68 -10.65 -10.20 -1.24
CA LEU A 68 -11.08 -9.98 0.14
C LEU A 68 -10.05 -10.48 1.16
N CYS A 69 -9.43 -11.63 0.91
CA CYS A 69 -8.40 -12.17 1.80
C CYS A 69 -7.19 -11.22 1.90
N LEU A 70 -6.73 -10.66 0.77
CA LEU A 70 -5.62 -9.71 0.76
C LEU A 70 -5.97 -8.40 1.48
N GLU A 71 -7.18 -7.88 1.26
CA GLU A 71 -7.68 -6.72 1.99
C GLU A 71 -7.75 -6.98 3.51
N TYR A 72 -8.26 -8.16 3.92
CA TYR A 72 -8.33 -8.51 5.33
C TYR A 72 -6.97 -8.66 5.98
N THR A 73 -5.98 -9.22 5.28
CA THR A 73 -4.62 -9.34 5.79
C THR A 73 -3.96 -7.97 5.99
N SER A 74 -4.16 -7.03 5.06
CA SER A 74 -3.66 -5.66 5.18
C SER A 74 -4.34 -4.91 6.34
N ALA A 75 -5.67 -5.07 6.47
CA ALA A 75 -6.42 -4.49 7.58
C ALA A 75 -6.05 -5.11 8.93
N ASP A 76 -5.81 -6.41 9.00
CA ASP A 76 -5.35 -7.08 10.23
C ASP A 76 -3.97 -6.59 10.64
N TYR A 77 -3.04 -6.43 9.69
CA TYR A 77 -1.73 -5.84 10.00
C TYR A 77 -1.87 -4.43 10.58
N ALA A 78 -2.74 -3.60 9.99
CA ALA A 78 -3.04 -2.25 10.50
C ALA A 78 -3.62 -2.27 11.93
N ILE A 79 -4.56 -3.19 12.23
CA ILE A 79 -5.11 -3.37 13.58
C ILE A 79 -4.01 -3.78 14.56
N GLY A 80 -3.14 -4.70 14.17
CA GLY A 80 -2.00 -5.12 14.99
C GLY A 80 -1.05 -3.97 15.31
N GLN A 81 -0.73 -3.13 14.33
CA GLN A 81 0.07 -1.93 14.52
C GLN A 81 -0.63 -0.93 15.47
N PHE A 82 -1.93 -0.71 15.29
CA PHE A 82 -2.70 0.16 16.15
C PHE A 82 -2.78 -0.36 17.60
N ALA A 83 -3.00 -1.67 17.78
CA ALA A 83 -3.00 -2.33 19.09
C ALA A 83 -1.68 -2.10 19.83
N LEU A 84 -0.55 -2.26 19.12
CA LEU A 84 0.77 -2.05 19.70
C LEU A 84 1.03 -0.58 20.05
N GLN A 85 0.79 0.33 19.09
CA GLN A 85 1.22 1.72 19.20
C GLN A 85 0.25 2.57 20.05
N ALA A 86 -1.07 2.36 19.91
CA ALA A 86 -2.09 3.17 20.54
C ALA A 86 -2.51 2.62 21.91
N MET A 87 -2.59 1.29 22.02
CA MET A 87 -3.15 0.62 23.19
C MET A 87 -2.09 -0.08 24.05
N GLY A 88 -0.85 -0.25 23.56
CA GLY A 88 0.18 -1.03 24.24
C GLY A 88 -0.18 -2.53 24.39
N ASN A 89 -1.20 -3.00 23.66
CA ASN A 89 -1.72 -4.35 23.73
C ASN A 89 -0.93 -5.29 22.81
N ARG A 90 0.06 -5.98 23.38
CA ARG A 90 0.93 -6.91 22.64
C ARG A 90 0.21 -8.18 22.19
N ASP A 91 -0.72 -8.69 22.99
CA ASP A 91 -1.42 -9.94 22.66
C ASP A 91 -2.29 -9.76 21.43
N ASP A 92 -3.05 -8.67 21.35
CA ASP A 92 -3.83 -8.34 20.17
C ASP A 92 -2.92 -8.00 18.96
N ALA A 93 -1.79 -7.32 19.20
CA ALA A 93 -0.84 -7.01 18.13
C ALA A 93 -0.28 -8.30 17.50
N ASP A 94 0.18 -9.23 18.32
CA ASP A 94 0.72 -10.52 17.86
C ASP A 94 -0.35 -11.36 17.16
N PHE A 95 -1.57 -11.38 17.71
CA PHE A 95 -2.71 -12.07 17.10
C PHE A 95 -3.02 -11.56 15.68
N PHE A 96 -3.22 -10.26 15.53
CA PHE A 96 -3.59 -9.67 14.26
C PHE A 96 -2.44 -9.69 13.24
N MET A 97 -1.21 -9.38 13.64
CA MET A 97 -0.03 -9.49 12.77
C MET A 97 0.24 -10.92 12.31
N ASN A 98 -0.06 -11.91 13.15
CA ASN A 98 0.06 -13.32 12.77
C ASN A 98 -1.04 -13.72 11.78
N ARG A 99 -2.28 -13.26 11.99
CA ARG A 99 -3.40 -13.49 11.08
C ARG A 99 -3.20 -12.78 9.73
N ALA A 100 -2.52 -11.65 9.70
CA ALA A 100 -2.13 -10.98 8.47
C ALA A 100 -1.30 -11.87 7.53
N LYS A 101 -0.60 -12.88 8.05
CA LYS A 101 0.15 -13.85 7.24
C LYS A 101 -0.72 -14.82 6.45
N ASN A 102 -2.05 -14.76 6.60
CA ASN A 102 -2.99 -15.61 5.84
C ASN A 102 -2.93 -15.39 4.32
N TRP A 103 -2.33 -14.30 3.83
CA TRP A 103 -2.04 -14.15 2.41
C TRP A 103 -1.25 -15.35 1.84
N LYS A 104 -0.43 -16.03 2.67
CA LYS A 104 0.35 -17.23 2.28
C LYS A 104 -0.53 -18.41 1.91
N ASN A 105 -1.75 -18.49 2.45
CA ASN A 105 -2.72 -19.53 2.12
C ASN A 105 -3.26 -19.41 0.69
N LEU A 106 -3.11 -18.24 0.07
CA LEU A 106 -3.49 -18.00 -1.32
C LEU A 106 -2.35 -18.34 -2.30
N TYR A 107 -1.12 -18.54 -1.84
CA TYR A 107 0.00 -18.83 -2.72
C TYR A 107 -0.07 -20.26 -3.25
N ASP A 108 -0.11 -20.37 -4.58
CA ASP A 108 -0.04 -21.63 -5.30
C ASP A 108 1.36 -21.85 -5.87
N PRO A 109 2.18 -22.76 -5.29
CA PRO A 109 3.54 -22.99 -5.73
C PRO A 109 3.63 -23.57 -7.15
N SER A 110 2.56 -24.19 -7.67
CA SER A 110 2.57 -24.74 -9.01
C SER A 110 2.50 -23.67 -10.10
N THR A 111 1.88 -22.53 -9.80
CA THR A 111 1.75 -21.38 -10.72
C THR A 111 2.61 -20.19 -10.30
N THR A 112 3.07 -20.19 -9.04
CA THR A 112 3.76 -19.08 -8.35
C THR A 112 2.91 -17.79 -8.22
N TRP A 113 1.58 -17.92 -8.33
CA TRP A 113 0.61 -16.83 -8.17
C TRP A 113 -0.21 -16.99 -6.89
N LEU A 114 -0.80 -15.87 -6.45
CA LEU A 114 -1.88 -15.89 -5.47
C LEU A 114 -3.18 -16.26 -6.19
N ARG A 115 -4.01 -17.09 -5.59
CA ARG A 115 -5.32 -17.49 -6.11
C ARG A 115 -6.24 -18.00 -5.01
N SER A 116 -7.52 -17.94 -5.27
CA SER A 116 -8.55 -18.41 -4.33
C SER A 116 -8.57 -19.93 -4.19
N ARG A 117 -9.09 -20.38 -3.05
CA ARG A 117 -9.42 -21.77 -2.79
C ARG A 117 -10.92 -21.94 -2.60
N HIS A 118 -11.41 -23.13 -2.90
CA HIS A 118 -12.77 -23.52 -2.53
C HIS A 118 -12.90 -23.67 -1.01
N ASN A 119 -13.98 -23.13 -0.45
CA ASN A 119 -14.18 -23.13 1.00
C ASN A 119 -14.48 -24.53 1.58
N HIS A 120 -14.97 -25.48 0.77
CA HIS A 120 -15.35 -26.81 1.24
C HIS A 120 -14.18 -27.80 1.35
N ASP A 121 -13.23 -27.78 0.42
CA ASP A 121 -12.14 -28.77 0.33
C ASP A 121 -10.73 -28.15 0.19
N LEU A 122 -10.63 -26.82 0.15
CA LEU A 122 -9.41 -26.05 -0.01
C LEU A 122 -8.68 -26.29 -1.34
N SER A 123 -9.31 -26.92 -2.33
CA SER A 123 -8.78 -27.04 -3.68
C SER A 123 -8.68 -25.67 -4.36
N TRP A 124 -7.79 -25.56 -5.34
CA TRP A 124 -7.58 -24.31 -6.06
C TRP A 124 -8.73 -24.00 -7.02
N LYS A 125 -9.23 -22.77 -6.97
CA LYS A 125 -10.15 -22.24 -7.99
C LYS A 125 -9.38 -21.84 -9.26
N ASP A 126 -10.11 -21.44 -10.30
CA ASP A 126 -9.53 -20.82 -11.49
C ASP A 126 -8.70 -19.57 -11.07
N PRO A 127 -7.47 -19.38 -11.57
CA PRO A 127 -6.61 -18.27 -11.17
C PRO A 127 -7.15 -16.88 -11.53
N ASN A 128 -8.12 -16.79 -12.43
CA ASN A 128 -8.75 -15.52 -12.83
C ASN A 128 -10.06 -15.22 -12.07
N HIS A 129 -10.47 -16.10 -11.14
CA HIS A 129 -11.66 -15.90 -10.32
C HIS A 129 -11.36 -15.17 -9.01
N ASP A 130 -12.38 -14.48 -8.51
CA ASP A 130 -12.40 -13.82 -7.19
C ASP A 130 -11.46 -12.59 -7.08
N TRP A 131 -11.20 -11.94 -8.20
CA TRP A 131 -10.54 -10.65 -8.24
C TRP A 131 -11.59 -9.54 -8.43
N ARG A 132 -11.61 -8.59 -7.51
CA ARG A 132 -12.59 -7.53 -7.52
C ARG A 132 -12.07 -6.32 -8.29
N GLU A 133 -12.74 -5.99 -9.40
CA GLU A 133 -12.40 -4.82 -10.23
C GLU A 133 -10.92 -4.81 -10.65
N ALA A 134 -10.30 -5.97 -10.79
CA ALA A 134 -8.90 -6.14 -11.11
C ALA A 134 -8.58 -7.58 -11.53
N THR A 135 -7.32 -7.85 -11.80
CA THR A 135 -6.79 -9.17 -12.10
C THR A 135 -5.86 -9.68 -10.99
N LYS A 136 -5.41 -10.93 -11.10
CA LYS A 136 -4.39 -11.47 -10.18
C LYS A 136 -3.07 -10.70 -10.26
N GLU A 137 -2.74 -10.13 -11.41
CA GLU A 137 -1.53 -9.36 -11.62
C GLU A 137 -1.53 -8.05 -10.84
N ASN A 138 -2.67 -7.37 -10.80
CA ASN A 138 -2.87 -6.12 -10.05
C ASN A 138 -2.88 -6.38 -8.55
N TYR A 139 -3.73 -7.31 -8.06
CA TYR A 139 -3.85 -7.61 -6.64
C TYR A 139 -2.64 -8.32 -6.03
N PHE A 140 -1.77 -8.92 -6.85
CA PHE A 140 -0.63 -9.70 -6.35
C PHE A 140 0.22 -8.96 -5.31
N TRP A 141 0.33 -7.65 -5.45
CA TRP A 141 1.19 -6.80 -4.63
C TRP A 141 0.50 -6.22 -3.39
N MET A 142 -0.76 -6.60 -3.12
CA MET A 142 -1.53 -6.15 -1.93
C MET A 142 -1.04 -6.75 -0.61
N VAL A 143 0.27 -6.91 -0.49
CA VAL A 143 0.97 -7.40 0.73
C VAL A 143 2.11 -6.43 1.09
N PRO A 144 1.86 -5.09 1.16
CA PRO A 144 2.93 -4.11 1.38
C PRO A 144 3.63 -4.26 2.73
N PHE A 145 3.01 -4.89 3.70
CA PHE A 145 3.53 -5.13 5.04
C PHE A 145 4.46 -6.35 5.15
N ASP A 146 4.50 -7.24 4.15
CA ASP A 146 5.31 -8.47 4.14
C ASP A 146 6.00 -8.70 2.77
N LEU A 147 6.37 -7.61 2.08
CA LEU A 147 7.01 -7.65 0.77
C LEU A 147 8.26 -8.52 0.69
N PRO A 148 9.18 -8.49 1.69
CA PRO A 148 10.33 -9.39 1.64
C PRO A 148 9.92 -10.86 1.55
N ALA A 149 8.93 -11.29 2.35
CA ALA A 149 8.45 -12.67 2.30
C ALA A 149 7.73 -12.99 0.97
N LEU A 150 6.94 -12.04 0.43
CA LEU A 150 6.31 -12.22 -0.88
C LEU A 150 7.36 -12.37 -1.99
N ILE A 151 8.37 -11.51 -2.01
CA ILE A 151 9.47 -11.54 -2.98
C ILE A 151 10.24 -12.85 -2.90
N ASP A 152 10.59 -13.30 -1.69
CA ASP A 152 11.28 -14.58 -1.49
C ASP A 152 10.44 -15.77 -1.95
N THR A 153 9.13 -15.76 -1.63
CA THR A 153 8.19 -16.82 -1.98
C THR A 153 8.10 -17.05 -3.48
N ILE A 154 8.20 -16.00 -4.30
CA ILE A 154 8.08 -16.10 -5.78
C ILE A 154 9.41 -16.33 -6.50
N GLY A 155 10.48 -16.53 -5.79
CA GLY A 155 11.80 -16.82 -6.38
C GLY A 155 12.78 -15.65 -6.33
N GLY A 156 12.51 -14.65 -5.49
CA GLY A 156 13.44 -13.54 -5.20
C GLY A 156 13.31 -12.34 -6.12
N LYS A 157 14.27 -11.42 -5.99
CA LYS A 157 14.26 -10.09 -6.62
C LYS A 157 14.15 -10.12 -8.14
N ALA A 158 14.80 -11.10 -8.79
CA ALA A 158 14.75 -11.21 -10.26
C ALA A 158 13.35 -11.59 -10.76
N ALA A 159 12.67 -12.53 -10.09
CA ALA A 159 11.31 -12.90 -10.40
C ALA A 159 10.32 -11.75 -10.13
N ALA A 160 10.50 -11.03 -9.03
CA ALA A 160 9.72 -9.84 -8.70
C ALA A 160 9.90 -8.75 -9.77
N LYS A 161 11.15 -8.49 -10.19
CA LYS A 161 11.42 -7.51 -11.25
C LYS A 161 10.72 -7.87 -12.56
N ALA A 162 10.82 -9.12 -12.99
CA ALA A 162 10.18 -9.58 -14.23
C ALA A 162 8.65 -9.37 -14.21
N ARG A 163 8.00 -9.63 -13.06
CA ARG A 163 6.55 -9.38 -12.90
C ARG A 163 6.20 -7.90 -12.92
N LEU A 164 6.97 -7.08 -12.22
CA LEU A 164 6.76 -5.63 -12.21
C LEU A 164 6.98 -5.05 -13.60
N ASP A 165 8.05 -5.44 -14.30
CA ASP A 165 8.32 -4.99 -15.66
C ASP A 165 7.17 -5.35 -16.61
N SER A 166 6.57 -6.54 -16.46
CA SER A 166 5.41 -6.97 -17.24
C SER A 166 4.15 -6.16 -16.90
N LEU A 167 3.91 -5.88 -15.62
CA LEU A 167 2.78 -5.09 -15.16
C LEU A 167 2.82 -3.64 -15.71
N PHE A 168 4.00 -3.02 -15.70
CA PHE A 168 4.19 -1.64 -16.12
C PHE A 168 4.42 -1.43 -17.63
N VAL A 169 4.15 -2.43 -18.47
CA VAL A 169 4.16 -2.25 -19.93
C VAL A 169 3.12 -1.19 -20.34
N ARG A 170 1.93 -1.23 -19.73
CA ARG A 170 0.87 -0.22 -19.87
C ARG A 170 0.47 0.32 -18.50
N LEU A 171 -0.10 1.54 -18.48
CA LEU A 171 -0.51 2.24 -17.24
C LEU A 171 -2.01 2.55 -17.18
N ASP A 172 -2.75 2.14 -18.19
CA ASP A 172 -4.15 2.47 -18.43
C ASP A 172 -5.04 1.20 -18.45
N ALA A 173 -4.66 0.19 -17.67
CA ALA A 173 -5.41 -1.06 -17.61
C ALA A 173 -6.83 -0.84 -17.10
N GLY A 174 -7.77 -1.50 -17.78
CA GLY A 174 -9.12 -1.71 -17.25
C GLY A 174 -9.14 -2.84 -16.22
N TYR A 175 -10.32 -3.12 -15.66
CA TYR A 175 -10.47 -4.13 -14.60
C TYR A 175 -10.15 -5.57 -15.02
N ASP A 176 -10.15 -5.85 -16.32
CA ASP A 176 -9.85 -7.18 -16.88
C ASP A 176 -8.47 -7.27 -17.55
N ASP A 177 -7.69 -6.20 -17.52
CA ASP A 177 -6.38 -6.12 -18.12
C ASP A 177 -5.27 -6.52 -17.13
N HIS A 178 -4.23 -7.19 -17.65
CA HIS A 178 -3.09 -7.72 -16.88
C HIS A 178 -1.98 -6.67 -16.61
N PHE A 179 -2.25 -5.39 -16.83
CA PHE A 179 -1.30 -4.29 -16.71
C PHE A 179 -1.65 -3.38 -15.54
N TYR A 180 -0.80 -2.41 -15.27
CA TYR A 180 -0.99 -1.46 -14.18
C TYR A 180 -2.20 -0.57 -14.42
N ALA A 181 -3.06 -0.50 -13.43
CA ALA A 181 -4.25 0.35 -13.42
C ALA A 181 -4.01 1.59 -12.54
N ALA A 182 -3.53 2.69 -13.15
CA ALA A 182 -3.24 3.94 -12.43
C ALA A 182 -4.46 4.52 -11.70
N GLY A 183 -5.66 4.15 -12.12
CA GLY A 183 -6.94 4.57 -11.53
C GLY A 183 -7.52 3.59 -10.51
N ASN A 184 -6.77 2.57 -10.06
CA ASN A 184 -7.28 1.56 -9.14
C ASN A 184 -6.37 1.42 -7.91
N GLU A 185 -6.93 1.50 -6.73
CA GLU A 185 -6.21 1.62 -5.46
C GLU A 185 -5.33 0.39 -5.10
N PRO A 186 -5.65 -0.85 -5.45
CA PRO A 186 -4.74 -1.98 -5.24
C PRO A 186 -3.36 -1.78 -5.84
N ASP A 187 -3.27 -0.96 -6.90
CA ASP A 187 -2.04 -0.69 -7.63
C ASP A 187 -1.24 0.52 -7.11
N PHE A 188 -1.80 1.37 -6.26
CA PHE A 188 -1.19 2.65 -5.89
C PHE A 188 0.21 2.54 -5.29
N GLN A 189 0.49 1.53 -4.48
CA GLN A 189 1.81 1.34 -3.86
C GLN A 189 2.81 0.62 -4.76
N VAL A 190 2.36 -0.02 -5.85
CA VAL A 190 3.18 -0.94 -6.65
C VAL A 190 4.41 -0.28 -7.29
N PRO A 191 4.38 1.00 -7.75
CA PRO A 191 5.56 1.68 -8.30
C PRO A 191 6.78 1.67 -7.37
N TRP A 192 6.56 1.71 -6.06
CA TRP A 192 7.65 1.74 -5.08
C TRP A 192 8.19 0.37 -4.70
N ILE A 193 7.59 -0.74 -5.14
CA ILE A 193 8.08 -2.09 -4.84
C ILE A 193 9.47 -2.32 -5.44
N TYR A 194 9.82 -1.66 -6.51
CA TYR A 194 11.18 -1.68 -7.06
C TYR A 194 12.26 -1.26 -6.05
N ASN A 195 11.93 -0.43 -5.06
CA ASN A 195 12.85 -0.07 -3.98
C ASN A 195 13.21 -1.29 -3.10
N TRP A 196 12.32 -2.28 -2.94
CA TRP A 196 12.56 -3.51 -2.17
C TRP A 196 13.40 -4.55 -2.92
N ILE A 197 13.57 -4.36 -4.22
CA ILE A 197 14.40 -5.24 -5.07
C ILE A 197 15.65 -4.55 -5.58
N ASP A 198 16.09 -3.46 -4.92
CA ASP A 198 17.29 -2.67 -5.24
C ASP A 198 17.27 -2.05 -6.65
N CYS A 199 16.10 -1.70 -7.16
CA CYS A 199 15.90 -1.09 -8.47
C CYS A 199 15.26 0.32 -8.39
N PRO A 200 15.79 1.28 -7.62
CA PRO A 200 15.18 2.60 -7.44
C PRO A 200 15.13 3.44 -8.74
N GLU A 201 15.93 3.12 -9.74
CA GLU A 201 15.83 3.73 -11.07
C GLU A 201 14.49 3.38 -11.72
N GLU A 202 14.00 2.13 -11.58
CA GLU A 202 12.73 1.72 -12.13
C GLU A 202 11.55 2.36 -11.38
N THR A 203 11.65 2.53 -10.05
CA THR A 203 10.68 3.35 -9.29
C THR A 203 10.57 4.75 -9.91
N GLY A 204 11.69 5.42 -10.14
CA GLY A 204 11.69 6.75 -10.77
C GLY A 204 11.10 6.75 -12.17
N ARG A 205 11.46 5.75 -12.99
CA ARG A 205 10.96 5.60 -14.36
C ARG A 205 9.44 5.42 -14.42
N VAL A 206 8.91 4.51 -13.61
CA VAL A 206 7.47 4.23 -13.57
C VAL A 206 6.68 5.44 -13.06
N ILE A 207 7.14 6.07 -11.98
CA ILE A 207 6.46 7.27 -11.44
C ILE A 207 6.51 8.42 -12.43
N SER A 208 7.64 8.65 -13.10
CA SER A 208 7.72 9.66 -14.17
C SER A 208 6.72 9.38 -15.30
N ARG A 209 6.61 8.11 -15.75
CA ARG A 209 5.61 7.71 -16.73
C ARG A 209 4.18 7.96 -16.25
N ILE A 210 3.86 7.60 -15.02
CA ILE A 210 2.51 7.82 -14.46
C ILE A 210 2.17 9.32 -14.45
N PHE A 211 3.10 10.17 -14.07
CA PHE A 211 2.88 11.62 -14.12
C PHE A 211 2.60 12.15 -15.52
N HIS A 212 3.26 11.62 -16.54
CA HIS A 212 3.12 12.10 -17.92
C HIS A 212 2.01 11.43 -18.72
N GLU A 213 1.76 10.14 -18.45
CA GLU A 213 0.84 9.33 -19.25
C GLU A 213 -0.56 9.21 -18.62
N ALA A 214 -0.67 9.24 -17.28
CA ALA A 214 -1.93 8.96 -16.58
C ALA A 214 -2.60 10.20 -15.96
N TYR A 215 -1.82 11.23 -15.58
CA TYR A 215 -2.37 12.46 -14.98
C TYR A 215 -2.24 13.65 -15.94
N HIS A 216 -3.29 14.45 -16.05
CA HIS A 216 -3.34 15.61 -16.92
C HIS A 216 -3.92 16.85 -16.22
N ALA A 217 -3.43 18.04 -16.55
CA ALA A 217 -3.93 19.31 -16.01
C ALA A 217 -5.24 19.76 -16.67
N THR A 218 -6.26 18.90 -16.64
CA THR A 218 -7.60 19.13 -17.20
C THR A 218 -8.67 18.70 -16.18
N PRO A 219 -9.94 19.12 -16.32
CA PRO A 219 -11.02 18.70 -15.43
C PRO A 219 -11.21 17.17 -15.35
N ASN A 220 -10.86 16.44 -16.41
CA ASN A 220 -10.93 14.98 -16.50
C ASN A 220 -9.50 14.36 -16.44
N GLY A 221 -8.57 14.99 -15.74
CA GLY A 221 -7.16 14.63 -15.76
C GLY A 221 -6.73 13.56 -14.77
N LEU A 222 -7.64 12.96 -14.01
CA LEU A 222 -7.36 11.81 -13.16
C LEU A 222 -7.50 10.50 -13.96
N PRO A 223 -6.70 9.47 -13.66
CA PRO A 223 -6.74 8.20 -14.40
C PRO A 223 -7.99 7.34 -14.13
N GLY A 224 -8.81 7.70 -13.15
CA GLY A 224 -10.03 7.00 -12.76
C GLY A 224 -10.90 7.83 -11.83
N ASN A 225 -11.74 7.16 -11.03
CA ASN A 225 -12.51 7.82 -9.98
C ASN A 225 -11.60 8.22 -8.82
N ASP A 226 -11.72 9.44 -8.32
CA ASP A 226 -10.84 9.94 -7.26
C ASP A 226 -11.05 9.25 -5.89
N ASP A 227 -12.20 8.61 -5.70
CA ASP A 227 -12.57 7.80 -4.53
C ASP A 227 -12.12 8.41 -3.18
N GLY A 228 -12.76 9.52 -2.83
CA GLY A 228 -12.47 10.24 -1.59
C GLY A 228 -11.14 10.99 -1.57
N GLY A 229 -10.58 11.32 -2.73
CA GLY A 229 -9.33 12.06 -2.86
C GLY A 229 -8.08 11.18 -2.96
N SER A 230 -8.24 9.87 -3.17
CA SER A 230 -7.12 8.92 -3.14
C SER A 230 -6.11 9.13 -4.26
N MET A 231 -6.59 9.44 -5.49
CA MET A 231 -5.70 9.74 -6.63
C MET A 231 -5.04 11.10 -6.50
N GLY A 232 -5.78 12.11 -6.03
CA GLY A 232 -5.21 13.42 -5.70
C GLY A 232 -4.13 13.30 -4.63
N ALA A 233 -4.38 12.52 -3.58
CA ALA A 233 -3.40 12.23 -2.53
C ALA A 233 -2.17 11.48 -3.08
N TRP A 234 -2.36 10.48 -3.94
CA TRP A 234 -1.25 9.77 -4.60
C TRP A 234 -0.35 10.75 -5.35
N TYR A 235 -0.96 11.61 -6.16
CA TYR A 235 -0.23 12.61 -6.95
C TYR A 235 0.59 13.56 -6.06
N VAL A 236 0.01 14.04 -4.96
CA VAL A 236 0.68 14.94 -4.01
C VAL A 236 1.84 14.24 -3.32
N PHE A 237 1.62 13.04 -2.76
CA PHE A 237 2.66 12.27 -2.10
C PHE A 237 3.81 11.92 -3.04
N ALA A 238 3.51 11.43 -4.24
CA ALA A 238 4.51 11.13 -5.26
C ALA A 238 5.29 12.39 -5.69
N SER A 239 4.61 13.55 -5.82
CA SER A 239 5.24 14.84 -6.15
C SER A 239 6.18 15.33 -5.04
N VAL A 240 5.85 15.06 -3.79
CA VAL A 240 6.71 15.36 -2.62
C VAL A 240 7.89 14.39 -2.52
N GLY A 241 7.79 13.22 -3.14
CA GLY A 241 8.82 12.17 -3.09
C GLY A 241 8.75 11.26 -1.88
N LEU A 242 7.57 11.20 -1.22
CA LEU A 242 7.30 10.39 -0.02
C LEU A 242 5.96 9.66 -0.22
N TYR A 243 5.90 8.35 0.06
CA TYR A 243 4.65 7.59 -0.04
C TYR A 243 4.43 6.68 1.17
N PRO A 244 3.30 6.78 1.90
CA PRO A 244 3.00 5.99 3.10
C PRO A 244 2.49 4.59 2.72
N MET A 245 3.40 3.68 2.35
CA MET A 245 3.08 2.41 1.71
C MET A 245 2.58 1.33 2.69
N ILE A 246 3.11 1.30 3.92
CA ILE A 246 2.88 0.18 4.85
C ILE A 246 1.76 0.52 5.84
N PRO A 247 0.66 -0.24 5.90
CA PRO A 247 -0.48 0.03 6.78
C PRO A 247 -0.08 0.15 8.26
N GLY A 248 -0.47 1.26 8.89
CA GLY A 248 -0.24 1.49 10.32
C GLY A 248 1.23 1.75 10.71
N VAL A 249 2.14 1.89 9.75
CA VAL A 249 3.55 2.18 9.99
C VAL A 249 3.86 3.63 9.64
N ALA A 250 4.36 4.39 10.61
CA ALA A 250 4.75 5.78 10.42
C ALA A 250 6.06 5.89 9.66
N GLY A 251 5.99 6.05 8.36
CA GLY A 251 7.14 6.21 7.48
C GLY A 251 6.75 6.21 6.02
N PHE A 252 7.72 6.45 5.17
CA PHE A 252 7.52 6.65 3.73
C PHE A 252 8.58 5.93 2.91
N THR A 253 8.16 5.24 1.88
CA THR A 253 9.05 4.90 0.76
C THR A 253 9.27 6.13 -0.11
N VAL A 254 10.40 6.19 -0.81
CA VAL A 254 10.80 7.42 -1.51
C VAL A 254 10.90 7.25 -3.01
N ASN A 255 10.65 8.35 -3.72
CA ASN A 255 10.98 8.59 -5.12
C ASN A 255 11.56 10.00 -5.27
N ALA A 256 12.06 10.35 -6.44
CA ALA A 256 12.54 11.71 -6.68
C ALA A 256 11.39 12.73 -6.60
N PRO A 257 11.50 13.76 -5.74
CA PRO A 257 10.51 14.83 -5.69
C PRO A 257 10.42 15.56 -7.05
N GLN A 258 9.24 16.07 -7.41
CA GLN A 258 9.03 16.76 -8.69
C GLN A 258 9.60 18.19 -8.71
N PHE A 259 9.92 18.76 -7.56
CA PHE A 259 10.42 20.13 -7.42
C PHE A 259 11.83 20.13 -6.85
N GLU A 260 12.67 21.07 -7.27
CA GLU A 260 14.05 21.22 -6.78
C GLU A 260 14.09 21.43 -5.27
N ARG A 261 13.10 22.16 -4.74
CA ARG A 261 12.93 22.40 -3.31
C ARG A 261 11.45 22.45 -2.93
N ILE A 262 11.14 21.78 -1.83
CA ILE A 262 9.83 21.79 -1.17
C ILE A 262 10.03 22.17 0.29
N THR A 263 9.14 23.02 0.82
CA THR A 263 9.07 23.31 2.26
C THR A 263 7.71 22.89 2.78
N MET A 264 7.71 21.95 3.70
CA MET A 264 6.49 21.53 4.43
C MET A 264 6.49 22.21 5.79
N HIS A 265 5.44 22.96 6.07
CA HIS A 265 5.25 23.62 7.37
C HIS A 265 4.65 22.63 8.36
N LEU A 266 5.51 22.01 9.17
CA LEU A 266 5.10 21.15 10.28
C LEU A 266 4.93 21.96 11.58
N PRO A 267 4.21 21.44 12.58
CA PRO A 267 3.89 22.24 13.80
C PRO A 267 5.10 22.76 14.59
N GLU A 268 6.20 22.00 14.66
CA GLU A 268 7.38 22.40 15.44
C GLU A 268 8.38 23.21 14.60
N ALA A 269 8.70 22.71 13.42
CA ALA A 269 9.62 23.38 12.47
C ALA A 269 9.37 22.92 11.04
N PRO A 270 9.76 23.68 10.01
CA PRO A 270 9.61 23.25 8.63
C PRO A 270 10.49 22.04 8.30
N LEU A 271 9.99 21.15 7.46
CA LEU A 271 10.76 20.12 6.77
C LEU A 271 11.10 20.63 5.38
N THR A 272 12.41 20.70 5.07
CA THR A 272 12.90 21.06 3.75
C THR A 272 13.28 19.80 2.97
N ILE A 273 12.80 19.68 1.74
CA ILE A 273 13.11 18.58 0.82
C ILE A 273 13.81 19.18 -0.40
N GLU A 274 14.99 18.68 -0.75
CA GLU A 274 15.84 19.22 -1.83
C GLU A 274 16.39 18.11 -2.72
N GLY A 275 16.74 18.45 -3.96
CA GLY A 275 17.35 17.55 -4.93
C GLY A 275 16.37 16.87 -5.89
N GLY A 276 15.14 17.38 -5.97
CA GLY A 276 14.13 16.92 -6.91
C GLY A 276 14.22 17.57 -8.28
N GLY A 277 13.30 17.23 -9.15
CA GLY A 277 13.12 17.70 -10.53
C GLY A 277 12.44 16.66 -11.39
N ALA A 278 12.02 17.05 -12.60
CA ALA A 278 11.37 16.15 -13.53
C ALA A 278 12.33 15.07 -14.08
N ASP A 279 11.79 13.88 -14.30
CA ASP A 279 12.48 12.74 -14.94
C ASP A 279 13.77 12.33 -14.21
N LEU A 280 13.69 12.27 -12.88
CA LEU A 280 14.79 11.88 -12.02
C LEU A 280 14.47 10.57 -11.27
N TRP A 281 15.55 9.91 -10.82
CA TRP A 281 15.47 8.81 -9.87
C TRP A 281 16.44 9.01 -8.70
N VAL A 282 16.13 8.43 -7.54
CA VAL A 282 16.92 8.57 -6.30
C VAL A 282 18.08 7.58 -6.29
N ARG A 283 19.30 8.10 -6.29
CA ARG A 283 20.51 7.30 -6.07
C ARG A 283 20.77 7.06 -4.59
N SER A 284 20.64 8.10 -3.79
CA SER A 284 20.78 8.06 -2.33
C SER A 284 20.07 9.25 -1.70
N LEU A 285 19.92 9.21 -0.39
CA LEU A 285 19.24 10.25 0.35
C LEU A 285 19.93 10.48 1.70
N LYS A 286 19.92 11.74 2.18
CA LYS A 286 20.31 12.11 3.54
C LYS A 286 19.08 12.60 4.30
N VAL A 287 18.94 12.14 5.52
CA VAL A 287 17.92 12.58 6.49
C VAL A 287 18.66 13.35 7.58
N ASN A 288 18.33 14.63 7.76
CA ASN A 288 18.98 15.51 8.73
C ASN A 288 20.52 15.48 8.64
N GLY A 289 21.04 15.54 7.41
CA GLY A 289 22.47 15.53 7.09
C GLY A 289 23.15 14.16 7.17
N LYS A 290 22.48 13.11 7.66
CA LYS A 290 23.04 11.76 7.77
C LYS A 290 22.59 10.91 6.57
N LYS A 291 23.52 10.11 6.01
CA LYS A 291 23.21 9.19 4.92
C LYS A 291 22.15 8.16 5.38
N ASN A 292 21.06 8.08 4.65
CA ASN A 292 20.06 7.05 4.85
C ASN A 292 20.50 5.73 4.20
N LYS A 293 20.20 4.59 4.85
CA LYS A 293 20.68 3.26 4.41
C LYS A 293 19.71 2.56 3.44
N SER A 294 18.49 3.08 3.31
CA SER A 294 17.43 2.45 2.51
C SER A 294 16.61 3.51 1.78
N MET A 295 15.67 3.06 0.93
CA MET A 295 14.65 3.92 0.29
C MET A 295 13.40 4.09 1.18
N TRP A 296 13.60 4.09 2.50
CA TRP A 296 12.56 4.30 3.51
C TRP A 296 12.99 5.40 4.47
N VAL A 297 12.05 6.27 4.84
CA VAL A 297 12.22 7.36 5.83
C VAL A 297 11.22 7.16 6.95
N ASP A 298 11.68 7.02 8.18
CA ASP A 298 10.82 6.95 9.35
C ASP A 298 10.24 8.34 9.67
N TRP A 299 8.93 8.40 9.92
CA TRP A 299 8.25 9.65 10.30
C TRP A 299 8.86 10.33 11.54
N LYS A 300 9.28 9.53 12.53
CA LYS A 300 9.91 10.03 13.76
C LYS A 300 11.16 10.87 13.50
N ASP A 301 11.87 10.66 12.38
CA ASP A 301 13.11 11.37 12.05
C ASP A 301 12.86 12.73 11.39
N ILE A 302 11.61 12.97 10.94
CA ILE A 302 11.22 14.18 10.20
C ILE A 302 9.97 14.88 10.73
N CYS A 303 9.22 14.27 11.66
CA CYS A 303 7.93 14.82 12.15
C CYS A 303 8.07 16.15 12.90
N LYS A 304 9.25 16.47 13.38
CA LYS A 304 9.58 17.73 14.07
C LYS A 304 10.24 18.77 13.14
N GLY A 305 10.24 18.52 11.84
CA GLY A 305 10.96 19.30 10.87
C GLY A 305 12.34 18.71 10.55
N GLY A 306 13.16 19.47 9.83
CA GLY A 306 14.50 19.05 9.43
C GLY A 306 14.74 19.11 7.92
N SER A 307 15.56 18.17 7.40
CA SER A 307 15.90 18.16 5.99
C SER A 307 15.97 16.77 5.38
N LEU A 308 15.47 16.66 4.16
CA LEU A 308 15.70 15.54 3.25
C LEU A 308 16.49 16.06 2.04
N LEU A 309 17.68 15.51 1.80
CA LEU A 309 18.49 15.84 0.65
C LEU A 309 18.61 14.61 -0.25
N TYR A 310 17.97 14.67 -1.41
CA TYR A 310 18.01 13.64 -2.43
C TYR A 310 19.20 13.82 -3.36
N GLU A 311 20.00 12.78 -3.52
CA GLU A 311 20.99 12.69 -4.60
C GLU A 311 20.31 11.97 -5.77
N THR A 312 19.94 12.72 -6.78
CA THR A 312 19.19 12.22 -7.93
C THR A 312 20.04 12.13 -9.19
N LYS A 313 19.57 11.34 -10.14
CA LYS A 313 20.12 11.25 -11.51
C LYS A 313 19.00 11.32 -12.52
N LYS A 314 19.32 11.82 -13.73
CA LYS A 314 18.37 11.78 -14.85
C LYS A 314 18.10 10.37 -15.30
N LEU A 315 16.83 10.08 -15.57
CA LEU A 315 16.41 8.87 -16.27
C LEU A 315 17.03 8.87 -17.68
N ARG A 316 17.59 7.74 -18.06
CA ARG A 316 18.01 7.54 -19.45
C ARG A 316 16.75 7.31 -20.29
N ARG A 317 16.66 8.01 -21.41
CA ARG A 317 15.61 7.82 -22.43
C ARG A 317 15.79 6.48 -23.12
#